data_6a62db000363d5793b9f37f5ff9945b9
#
_entry.id   6a62db000363d5793b9f37f5ff9945b9
#
_cell.length_a   1.000
_cell.length_b   1.000
_cell.length_c   1.000
_cell.angle_alpha   90.00
_cell.angle_beta   90.00
_cell.angle_gamma   90.00
#
_symmetry.space_group_name_H-M   'P 1'
#
loop_
_entity.id
_entity.type
_entity.pdbx_description
1 polymer ?
#
loop_
_entity_poly.entity_id
_entity_poly.type
_entity_poly.pdbx_seq_one_letter_code
_entity_poly.pdbx_strand_id
1 'polypeptide(L)'
;MANGKRIAFLSVENWKPGMRAFEEKLVEFEWFSGMSWQQHQKSSLSMLAVLEEQGHTPAEISRRSTDRDFGVQLSAFNLKLNSVNVENIFQAYKKFNDGGPYLDLLNVDPKSAKNDCRIQSSDSKKPCLTHKIDFKNKEFYENEDICRFCKKRLNRTLIGFSSKNTNWGLEPKSMFYDALYISALLQNQHLTSQLVQYDAFTDIEFNQKIPYSNNKGPFNCQARSCAIYVTLKKSGYTDEAILKIINSPEQISELYDIRAKSFEQQNLF
;
A
#
# COMPACT_ATOMS: atom_id res chain seq x y z
N MET A 1 -0.28 -7.41 -28.89
CA MET A 1 -0.52 -7.52 -27.44
C MET A 1 0.62 -6.82 -26.74
N ALA A 2 0.39 -6.10 -25.67
CA ALA A 2 1.44 -5.36 -24.97
C ALA A 2 1.98 -6.18 -23.79
N ASN A 3 3.30 -6.21 -23.58
CA ASN A 3 3.90 -6.86 -22.43
C ASN A 3 3.77 -5.95 -21.19
N GLY A 4 3.07 -6.44 -20.17
CA GLY A 4 2.99 -5.85 -18.85
C GLY A 4 4.11 -6.35 -17.94
N LYS A 5 4.60 -5.47 -17.04
CA LYS A 5 5.54 -5.84 -15.98
C LYS A 5 5.03 -5.28 -14.67
N ARG A 6 4.87 -6.13 -13.65
CA ARG A 6 4.46 -5.75 -12.28
C ARG A 6 5.23 -6.57 -11.26
N ILE A 7 5.29 -6.05 -10.06
CA ILE A 7 5.80 -6.80 -8.91
C ILE A 7 4.64 -7.58 -8.27
N ALA A 8 4.84 -8.88 -8.09
CA ALA A 8 4.09 -9.70 -7.15
C ALA A 8 4.87 -9.80 -5.83
N PHE A 9 4.15 -9.96 -4.73
CA PHE A 9 4.73 -10.14 -3.40
C PHE A 9 4.48 -11.56 -2.94
N LEU A 10 5.55 -12.27 -2.57
CA LEU A 10 5.49 -13.65 -2.12
C LEU A 10 5.66 -13.71 -0.61
N SER A 11 4.95 -14.64 0.02
CA SER A 11 5.23 -15.02 1.41
C SER A 11 6.53 -15.81 1.48
N VAL A 12 7.24 -15.66 2.59
CA VAL A 12 8.53 -16.34 2.84
C VAL A 12 8.31 -17.57 3.70
N GLU A 13 8.75 -18.72 3.21
CA GLU A 13 8.76 -19.95 4.00
C GLU A 13 9.93 -19.95 5.01
N ASN A 14 9.70 -20.58 6.17
CA ASN A 14 10.71 -20.69 7.23
C ASN A 14 11.34 -19.35 7.65
N TRP A 15 10.55 -18.28 7.59
CA TRP A 15 10.99 -16.94 7.98
C TRP A 15 11.44 -16.90 9.44
N LYS A 16 12.50 -16.15 9.71
CA LYS A 16 13.06 -15.90 11.06
C LYS A 16 13.27 -14.40 11.26
N PRO A 17 13.21 -13.91 12.52
CA PRO A 17 13.57 -12.54 12.84
C PRO A 17 14.93 -12.14 12.24
N GLY A 18 14.98 -10.98 11.62
CA GLY A 18 16.17 -10.49 10.90
C GLY A 18 16.20 -10.82 9.41
N MET A 19 15.21 -11.56 8.90
CA MET A 19 14.98 -11.74 7.47
C MET A 19 13.84 -10.80 7.01
N ARG A 20 13.84 -10.44 5.72
CA ARG A 20 12.68 -9.76 5.12
C ARG A 20 11.47 -10.70 5.13
N ALA A 21 10.31 -10.19 5.54
CA ALA A 21 9.09 -10.99 5.67
C ALA A 21 8.27 -11.08 4.35
N PHE A 22 8.84 -10.71 3.23
CA PHE A 22 8.25 -10.83 1.90
C PHE A 22 9.34 -10.87 0.83
N GLU A 23 9.05 -11.48 -0.29
CA GLU A 23 9.87 -11.41 -1.49
C GLU A 23 9.15 -10.62 -2.58
N GLU A 24 9.94 -10.01 -3.48
CA GLU A 24 9.44 -9.26 -4.63
C GLU A 24 9.81 -10.01 -5.90
N LYS A 25 8.80 -10.40 -6.66
CA LYS A 25 8.97 -11.11 -7.92
C LYS A 25 8.47 -10.25 -9.07
N LEU A 26 9.36 -9.92 -10.00
CA LEU A 26 8.95 -9.26 -11.24
C LEU A 26 8.25 -10.28 -12.15
N VAL A 27 7.00 -10.00 -12.49
CA VAL A 27 6.16 -10.83 -13.37
C VAL A 27 5.96 -10.10 -14.69
N GLU A 28 6.29 -10.78 -15.79
CA GLU A 28 6.00 -10.35 -17.15
C GLU A 28 4.78 -11.11 -17.64
N PHE A 29 3.75 -10.42 -18.12
CA PHE A 29 2.47 -11.00 -18.48
C PHE A 29 1.81 -10.23 -19.62
N GLU A 30 0.77 -10.78 -20.22
CA GLU A 30 0.00 -10.09 -21.24
C GLU A 30 -0.83 -8.95 -20.64
N TRP A 31 -0.58 -7.72 -21.11
CA TRP A 31 -1.32 -6.53 -20.69
C TRP A 31 -2.42 -6.22 -21.71
N PHE A 32 -3.64 -6.21 -21.24
CA PHE A 32 -4.82 -5.78 -22.00
C PHE A 32 -5.01 -4.28 -21.86
N SER A 33 -4.71 -3.54 -22.91
CA SER A 33 -4.76 -2.07 -22.90
C SER A 33 -6.19 -1.55 -22.74
N GLY A 34 -6.33 -0.44 -22.00
CA GLY A 34 -7.60 0.25 -21.76
C GLY A 34 -7.86 0.50 -20.28
N MET A 35 -8.80 1.43 -20.01
CA MET A 35 -9.15 1.82 -18.64
C MET A 35 -10.42 1.11 -18.13
N SER A 36 -11.02 0.23 -18.93
CA SER A 36 -12.22 -0.47 -18.53
C SER A 36 -11.94 -1.49 -17.43
N TRP A 37 -12.95 -1.79 -16.65
CA TRP A 37 -12.90 -2.80 -15.61
C TRP A 37 -12.46 -4.17 -16.17
N GLN A 38 -13.06 -4.57 -17.31
CA GLN A 38 -12.81 -5.85 -17.95
C GLN A 38 -11.35 -5.99 -18.42
N GLN A 39 -10.74 -4.93 -18.95
CA GLN A 39 -9.34 -4.98 -19.38
C GLN A 39 -8.38 -5.14 -18.19
N HIS A 40 -8.66 -4.47 -17.09
CA HIS A 40 -7.88 -4.66 -15.85
C HIS A 40 -8.03 -6.08 -15.31
N GLN A 41 -9.23 -6.66 -15.33
CA GLN A 41 -9.45 -8.05 -14.91
C GLN A 41 -8.73 -9.06 -15.82
N LYS A 42 -8.77 -8.87 -17.14
CA LYS A 42 -8.01 -9.71 -18.07
C LYS A 42 -6.51 -9.66 -17.80
N SER A 43 -5.97 -8.47 -17.56
CA SER A 43 -4.56 -8.28 -17.24
C SER A 43 -4.19 -8.94 -15.90
N SER A 44 -5.08 -8.84 -14.91
CA SER A 44 -4.91 -9.52 -13.61
C SER A 44 -4.89 -11.04 -13.78
N LEU A 45 -5.86 -11.62 -14.49
CA LEU A 45 -5.91 -13.06 -14.75
C LEU A 45 -4.67 -13.56 -15.48
N SER A 46 -4.18 -12.81 -16.48
CA SER A 46 -2.94 -13.15 -17.18
C SER A 46 -1.72 -13.14 -16.22
N MET A 47 -1.66 -12.19 -15.28
CA MET A 47 -0.59 -12.16 -14.28
C MET A 47 -0.67 -13.33 -13.31
N LEU A 48 -1.89 -13.71 -12.87
CA LEU A 48 -2.09 -14.88 -12.01
C LEU A 48 -1.68 -16.16 -12.71
N ALA A 49 -2.10 -16.36 -13.97
CA ALA A 49 -1.74 -17.54 -14.75
C ALA A 49 -0.21 -17.74 -14.85
N VAL A 50 0.56 -16.66 -15.07
CA VAL A 50 2.02 -16.75 -15.08
C VAL A 50 2.59 -17.20 -13.75
N LEU A 51 2.02 -16.75 -12.62
CA LEU A 51 2.44 -17.18 -11.30
C LEU A 51 2.08 -18.63 -11.02
N GLU A 52 0.90 -19.08 -11.45
CA GLU A 52 0.46 -20.48 -11.35
C GLU A 52 1.38 -21.41 -12.14
N GLU A 53 1.75 -21.05 -13.38
CA GLU A 53 2.72 -21.79 -14.20
C GLU A 53 4.11 -21.88 -13.52
N GLN A 54 4.44 -20.95 -12.66
CA GLN A 54 5.67 -20.94 -11.86
C GLN A 54 5.54 -21.69 -10.53
N GLY A 55 4.40 -22.36 -10.28
CA GLY A 55 4.16 -23.19 -9.11
C GLY A 55 3.65 -22.45 -7.88
N HIS A 56 3.21 -21.19 -8.01
CA HIS A 56 2.61 -20.43 -6.93
C HIS A 56 1.09 -20.63 -6.86
N THR A 57 0.53 -20.33 -5.71
CA THR A 57 -0.91 -20.19 -5.49
C THR A 57 -1.23 -18.69 -5.33
N PRO A 58 -1.50 -17.97 -6.44
CA PRO A 58 -1.60 -16.53 -6.40
C PRO A 58 -3.01 -16.03 -6.09
N ALA A 59 -3.09 -14.82 -5.50
CA ALA A 59 -4.34 -14.08 -5.31
C ALA A 59 -4.18 -12.62 -5.75
N GLU A 60 -5.19 -12.11 -6.46
CA GLU A 60 -5.28 -10.69 -6.79
C GLU A 60 -6.00 -9.94 -5.67
N ILE A 61 -5.30 -8.99 -5.06
CA ILE A 61 -5.75 -8.20 -3.92
C ILE A 61 -6.04 -6.76 -4.37
N SER A 62 -7.15 -6.58 -5.08
CA SER A 62 -7.57 -5.23 -5.49
C SER A 62 -9.08 -5.17 -5.78
N ARG A 63 -9.60 -3.97 -5.97
CA ARG A 63 -10.97 -3.78 -6.46
C ARG A 63 -11.22 -4.39 -7.84
N ARG A 64 -10.16 -4.71 -8.57
CA ARG A 64 -10.20 -5.32 -9.93
C ARG A 64 -10.16 -6.83 -9.89
N SER A 65 -10.02 -7.45 -8.72
CA SER A 65 -10.12 -8.90 -8.59
C SER A 65 -11.40 -9.43 -9.22
N THR A 66 -11.32 -10.60 -9.83
CA THR A 66 -12.50 -11.36 -10.29
C THR A 66 -13.22 -12.01 -9.13
N ASP A 67 -12.52 -12.27 -8.04
CA ASP A 67 -13.10 -12.79 -6.80
C ASP A 67 -13.66 -11.64 -5.96
N ARG A 68 -15.00 -11.53 -5.96
CA ARG A 68 -15.72 -10.46 -5.27
C ARG A 68 -15.80 -10.67 -3.77
N ASP A 69 -15.82 -11.90 -3.33
CA ASP A 69 -16.04 -12.27 -1.93
C ASP A 69 -14.73 -12.35 -1.16
N PHE A 70 -13.60 -12.43 -1.86
CA PHE A 70 -12.27 -12.49 -1.29
C PHE A 70 -11.37 -11.32 -1.72
N GLY A 71 -10.83 -11.35 -2.94
CA GLY A 71 -9.83 -10.37 -3.38
C GLY A 71 -10.31 -8.93 -3.40
N VAL A 72 -11.59 -8.69 -3.77
CA VAL A 72 -12.21 -7.37 -3.70
C VAL A 72 -12.41 -6.93 -2.25
N GLN A 73 -12.80 -7.84 -1.34
CA GLN A 73 -13.00 -7.52 0.09
C GLN A 73 -11.67 -7.17 0.78
N LEU A 74 -10.58 -7.74 0.33
CA LEU A 74 -9.22 -7.42 0.78
C LEU A 74 -8.70 -6.08 0.25
N SER A 75 -9.37 -5.44 -0.71
CA SER A 75 -8.97 -4.08 -1.12
C SER A 75 -9.06 -3.11 0.05
N ALA A 76 -8.09 -2.21 0.21
CA ALA A 76 -8.09 -1.16 1.23
C ALA A 76 -9.34 -0.25 1.20
N PHE A 77 -10.06 -0.23 0.07
CA PHE A 77 -11.33 0.48 -0.08
C PHE A 77 -12.51 -0.27 0.57
N ASN A 78 -12.37 -1.58 0.83
CA ASN A 78 -13.42 -2.44 1.39
C ASN A 78 -13.02 -3.00 2.74
N LEU A 79 -11.76 -3.40 2.93
CA LEU A 79 -11.26 -3.91 4.19
C LEU A 79 -11.38 -2.84 5.29
N LYS A 80 -11.89 -3.24 6.45
CA LYS A 80 -12.18 -2.32 7.56
C LYS A 80 -11.40 -2.67 8.82
N LEU A 81 -10.98 -1.63 9.51
CA LEU A 81 -10.49 -1.67 10.87
C LEU A 81 -11.43 -0.85 11.75
N ASN A 82 -12.05 -1.45 12.77
CA ASN A 82 -13.05 -0.79 13.63
C ASN A 82 -14.15 -0.08 12.81
N SER A 83 -14.70 -0.78 11.81
CA SER A 83 -15.75 -0.29 10.90
C SER A 83 -15.34 0.82 9.92
N VAL A 84 -14.09 1.30 9.94
CA VAL A 84 -13.57 2.32 9.03
C VAL A 84 -12.69 1.67 7.96
N ASN A 85 -12.85 2.07 6.70
CA ASN A 85 -12.03 1.54 5.62
C ASN A 85 -10.54 1.88 5.80
N VAL A 86 -9.65 0.93 5.50
CA VAL A 86 -8.20 1.10 5.60
C VAL A 86 -7.72 2.32 4.80
N GLU A 87 -8.27 2.55 3.61
CA GLU A 87 -7.93 3.73 2.79
C GLU A 87 -8.24 5.04 3.52
N ASN A 88 -9.40 5.15 4.18
CA ASN A 88 -9.77 6.34 4.94
C ASN A 88 -8.79 6.61 6.08
N ILE A 89 -8.47 5.57 6.87
CA ILE A 89 -7.57 5.70 8.01
C ILE A 89 -6.17 6.12 7.51
N PHE A 90 -5.67 5.48 6.45
CA PHE A 90 -4.37 5.82 5.88
C PHE A 90 -4.30 7.27 5.42
N GLN A 91 -5.35 7.79 4.77
CA GLN A 91 -5.39 9.17 4.32
C GLN A 91 -5.54 10.15 5.48
N ALA A 92 -6.40 9.85 6.45
CA ALA A 92 -6.69 10.70 7.59
C ALA A 92 -5.47 10.95 8.49
N TYR A 93 -4.63 9.94 8.68
CA TYR A 93 -3.48 10.02 9.60
C TYR A 93 -2.21 10.60 8.97
N LYS A 94 -2.24 11.02 7.72
CA LYS A 94 -1.10 11.73 7.09
C LYS A 94 -0.78 13.02 7.81
N LYS A 95 0.51 13.22 8.10
CA LYS A 95 1.07 14.42 8.71
C LYS A 95 2.00 15.11 7.71
N PHE A 96 1.73 16.36 7.47
CA PHE A 96 2.53 17.22 6.60
C PHE A 96 3.25 18.30 7.43
N ASN A 97 4.23 18.95 6.83
CA ASN A 97 4.95 20.06 7.44
C ASN A 97 4.05 21.25 7.81
N ASP A 98 2.84 21.34 7.22
CA ASP A 98 1.88 22.43 7.44
C ASP A 98 0.57 21.98 8.12
N GLY A 99 0.44 20.72 8.52
CA GLY A 99 -0.75 20.22 9.22
C GLY A 99 -1.03 18.73 9.09
N GLY A 100 -2.16 18.31 9.60
CA GLY A 100 -2.61 16.93 9.78
C GLY A 100 -2.39 16.44 11.21
N PRO A 101 -2.98 15.33 11.60
CA PRO A 101 -3.89 14.45 10.84
C PRO A 101 -5.24 15.12 10.51
N TYR A 102 -5.96 14.57 9.51
CA TYR A 102 -7.25 15.08 9.04
C TYR A 102 -8.35 14.07 9.36
N LEU A 103 -8.76 14.02 10.62
CA LEU A 103 -9.64 12.96 11.15
C LEU A 103 -11.06 12.98 10.58
N ASP A 104 -11.51 14.08 10.01
CA ASP A 104 -12.78 14.17 9.28
C ASP A 104 -12.85 13.23 8.08
N LEU A 105 -11.69 12.85 7.49
CA LEU A 105 -11.62 11.90 6.39
C LEU A 105 -11.98 10.45 6.78
N LEU A 106 -12.06 10.15 8.07
CA LEU A 106 -12.54 8.84 8.53
C LEU A 106 -14.01 8.60 8.19
N ASN A 107 -14.81 9.66 8.02
CA ASN A 107 -16.25 9.62 7.89
C ASN A 107 -16.75 9.92 6.46
N VAL A 108 -15.86 10.01 5.47
CA VAL A 108 -16.22 10.21 4.06
C VAL A 108 -16.08 8.90 3.28
N ASP A 109 -16.57 8.85 2.03
CA ASP A 109 -16.30 7.69 1.19
C ASP A 109 -14.79 7.56 0.87
N PRO A 110 -14.25 6.34 0.68
CA PRO A 110 -12.80 6.13 0.51
C PRO A 110 -12.20 6.83 -0.73
N LYS A 111 -13.00 7.03 -1.79
CA LYS A 111 -12.55 7.74 -2.98
C LYS A 111 -12.40 9.23 -2.72
N SER A 112 -13.33 9.82 -1.97
CA SER A 112 -13.25 11.22 -1.51
C SER A 112 -12.07 11.41 -0.58
N ALA A 113 -11.85 10.54 0.40
CA ALA A 113 -10.66 10.58 1.25
C ALA A 113 -9.36 10.57 0.42
N LYS A 114 -9.23 9.65 -0.54
CA LYS A 114 -8.04 9.51 -1.40
C LYS A 114 -7.76 10.71 -2.29
N ASN A 115 -8.80 11.47 -2.66
CA ASN A 115 -8.70 12.60 -3.58
C ASN A 115 -8.78 13.96 -2.89
N ASP A 116 -8.86 13.99 -1.57
CA ASP A 116 -8.86 15.25 -0.83
C ASP A 116 -7.56 16.04 -1.08
N CYS A 117 -7.69 17.33 -1.36
CA CYS A 117 -6.54 18.18 -1.67
C CYS A 117 -5.58 18.34 -0.47
N ARG A 118 -6.09 18.20 0.76
CA ARG A 118 -5.31 18.33 1.97
C ARG A 118 -4.29 17.22 2.18
N ILE A 119 -4.51 16.06 1.53
CA ILE A 119 -3.62 14.88 1.68
C ILE A 119 -2.65 14.71 0.50
N GLN A 120 -2.59 15.67 -0.39
CA GLN A 120 -1.68 15.65 -1.54
C GLN A 120 -0.41 16.45 -1.22
N SER A 121 0.76 15.91 -1.57
CA SER A 121 2.06 16.56 -1.48
C SER A 121 2.44 17.31 -2.77
N SER A 122 3.52 18.08 -2.73
CA SER A 122 4.04 18.85 -3.87
C SER A 122 4.39 18.00 -5.09
N ASP A 123 4.82 16.76 -4.87
CA ASP A 123 5.18 15.80 -5.91
C ASP A 123 3.97 15.08 -6.52
N SER A 124 2.78 15.23 -5.92
CA SER A 124 1.56 14.63 -6.45
C SER A 124 1.10 15.31 -7.73
N LYS A 125 1.02 14.55 -8.83
CA LYS A 125 0.51 15.02 -10.13
C LYS A 125 -1.01 14.96 -10.25
N LYS A 126 -1.72 14.59 -9.19
CA LYS A 126 -3.18 14.47 -9.22
C LYS A 126 -3.82 15.85 -9.21
N PRO A 127 -4.81 16.07 -10.09
CA PRO A 127 -5.59 17.32 -10.04
C PRO A 127 -6.38 17.40 -8.73
N CYS A 128 -6.65 18.60 -8.26
CA CYS A 128 -7.59 18.81 -7.18
C CYS A 128 -9.02 18.72 -7.74
N LEU A 129 -9.70 17.61 -7.47
CA LEU A 129 -11.06 17.40 -7.98
C LEU A 129 -12.07 18.40 -7.39
N THR A 130 -11.84 18.85 -6.16
CA THR A 130 -12.70 19.82 -5.46
C THR A 130 -12.63 21.19 -6.12
N HIS A 131 -11.45 21.63 -6.58
CA HIS A 131 -11.21 22.96 -7.12
C HIS A 131 -10.90 22.95 -8.63
N LYS A 132 -11.00 21.79 -9.29
CA LYS A 132 -10.74 21.59 -10.73
C LYS A 132 -9.38 22.15 -11.20
N ILE A 133 -8.37 22.12 -10.32
CA ILE A 133 -7.04 22.66 -10.60
C ILE A 133 -6.16 21.56 -11.18
N ASP A 134 -5.62 21.80 -12.37
CA ASP A 134 -4.59 20.96 -12.97
C ASP A 134 -3.19 21.44 -12.54
N PHE A 135 -2.56 20.69 -11.65
CA PHE A 135 -1.21 21.00 -11.17
C PHE A 135 -0.08 20.68 -12.18
N LYS A 136 -0.40 20.09 -13.33
CA LYS A 136 0.58 19.91 -14.40
C LYS A 136 0.92 21.20 -15.13
N ASN A 137 -0.10 22.05 -15.30
CA ASN A 137 0.01 23.34 -15.97
C ASN A 137 0.03 24.41 -14.88
N LYS A 138 1.20 24.95 -14.57
CA LYS A 138 1.43 25.96 -13.52
C LYS A 138 0.62 27.27 -13.70
N GLU A 139 -0.17 27.38 -14.76
CA GLU A 139 -0.93 28.57 -15.17
C GLU A 139 -2.05 28.97 -14.20
N PHE A 140 -2.46 28.07 -13.27
CA PHE A 140 -3.57 28.33 -12.35
C PHE A 140 -3.19 29.00 -11.03
N TYR A 141 -1.93 29.30 -10.82
CA TYR A 141 -1.45 29.83 -9.53
C TYR A 141 -1.70 31.33 -9.33
N GLU A 142 -2.07 32.03 -10.35
CA GLU A 142 -2.30 33.49 -10.31
C GLU A 142 -3.76 33.86 -10.01
N ASN A 143 -4.68 32.91 -9.96
CA ASN A 143 -6.09 33.18 -9.72
C ASN A 143 -6.41 33.22 -8.21
N GLU A 144 -7.07 34.28 -7.75
CA GLU A 144 -7.44 34.52 -6.35
C GLU A 144 -8.38 33.44 -5.74
N ASP A 145 -9.09 32.69 -6.58
CA ASP A 145 -10.05 31.65 -6.21
C ASP A 145 -9.42 30.30 -5.81
N ILE A 146 -8.10 30.18 -5.84
CA ILE A 146 -7.40 28.96 -5.43
C ILE A 146 -7.48 28.81 -3.92
N CYS A 147 -8.07 27.74 -3.42
CA CYS A 147 -8.14 27.50 -1.98
C CYS A 147 -6.74 27.46 -1.35
N ARG A 148 -6.68 27.91 -0.10
CA ARG A 148 -5.40 27.98 0.66
C ARG A 148 -4.61 26.67 0.67
N PHE A 149 -5.27 25.51 0.62
CA PHE A 149 -4.62 24.20 0.59
C PHE A 149 -3.99 23.91 -0.77
N CYS A 150 -4.65 24.28 -1.87
CA CYS A 150 -4.09 24.15 -3.20
C CYS A 150 -2.88 25.08 -3.37
N LYS A 151 -2.94 26.32 -2.89
CA LYS A 151 -1.79 27.25 -2.88
C LYS A 151 -0.60 26.69 -2.06
N LYS A 152 -0.86 26.07 -0.92
CA LYS A 152 0.17 25.49 -0.06
C LYS A 152 0.78 24.21 -0.60
N ARG A 153 0.12 23.52 -1.54
CA ARG A 153 0.57 22.23 -2.06
C ARG A 153 1.99 22.28 -2.63
N LEU A 154 2.44 23.38 -3.19
CA LEU A 154 3.77 23.53 -3.80
C LEU A 154 4.91 23.29 -2.81
N ASN A 155 4.72 23.69 -1.53
CA ASN A 155 5.72 23.56 -0.47
C ASN A 155 5.33 22.49 0.55
N ARG A 156 4.40 21.60 0.18
CA ARG A 156 3.81 20.64 1.08
C ARG A 156 4.53 19.31 1.01
N THR A 157 5.13 18.92 2.11
CA THR A 157 5.88 17.67 2.24
C THR A 157 5.21 16.78 3.27
N LEU A 158 4.97 15.52 2.90
CA LEU A 158 4.57 14.48 3.84
C LEU A 158 5.76 14.18 4.74
N ILE A 159 5.58 14.29 6.06
CA ILE A 159 6.64 14.07 7.06
C ILE A 159 6.43 12.81 7.89
N GLY A 160 5.28 12.14 7.76
CA GLY A 160 4.96 10.91 8.49
C GLY A 160 3.47 10.70 8.63
N PHE A 161 3.13 9.84 9.59
CA PHE A 161 1.75 9.57 9.98
C PHE A 161 1.64 9.69 11.49
N SER A 162 0.49 10.17 11.99
CA SER A 162 0.25 10.31 13.42
C SER A 162 -1.04 9.59 13.79
N SER A 163 -0.93 8.45 14.45
CA SER A 163 -2.05 7.62 14.88
C SER A 163 -2.09 7.54 16.40
N LYS A 164 -3.17 8.01 17.01
CA LYS A 164 -3.34 8.06 18.46
C LYS A 164 -2.12 8.72 19.13
N ASN A 165 -1.31 7.96 19.86
CA ASN A 165 -0.13 8.42 20.57
C ASN A 165 1.18 8.03 19.88
N THR A 166 1.13 7.47 18.67
CA THR A 166 2.31 6.98 17.95
C THR A 166 2.54 7.80 16.69
N ASN A 167 3.76 8.30 16.55
CA ASN A 167 4.22 8.93 15.32
C ASN A 167 5.01 7.91 14.50
N TRP A 168 4.64 7.81 13.23
CA TRP A 168 5.26 6.91 12.26
C TRP A 168 6.08 7.71 11.27
N GLY A 169 7.34 7.33 11.09
CA GLY A 169 8.21 7.91 10.07
C GLY A 169 7.83 7.47 8.66
N LEU A 170 8.57 7.99 7.68
CA LEU A 170 8.45 7.61 6.28
C LEU A 170 9.38 6.46 5.87
N GLU A 171 10.34 6.10 6.69
CA GLU A 171 11.29 5.01 6.44
C GLU A 171 11.17 3.93 7.53
N PRO A 172 11.10 2.67 7.12
CA PRO A 172 10.86 2.18 5.76
C PRO A 172 9.53 2.63 5.21
N LYS A 173 9.52 2.90 3.90
CA LYS A 173 8.28 3.31 3.23
C LYS A 173 7.18 2.30 3.47
N SER A 174 5.96 2.78 3.73
CA SER A 174 4.75 1.98 3.91
C SER A 174 4.63 1.21 5.22
N MET A 175 5.57 1.33 6.14
CA MET A 175 5.49 0.66 7.44
C MET A 175 4.15 0.93 8.16
N PHE A 176 3.73 2.19 8.20
CA PHE A 176 2.42 2.57 8.75
C PHE A 176 1.26 1.92 8.00
N TYR A 177 1.34 1.86 6.66
CA TYR A 177 0.29 1.22 5.86
C TYR A 177 0.19 -0.27 6.15
N ASP A 178 1.32 -0.98 6.22
CA ASP A 178 1.33 -2.41 6.51
C ASP A 178 0.83 -2.70 7.93
N ALA A 179 1.22 -1.89 8.92
CA ALA A 179 0.70 -1.98 10.28
C ALA A 179 -0.82 -1.85 10.32
N LEU A 180 -1.35 -0.82 9.66
CA LEU A 180 -2.77 -0.56 9.56
C LEU A 180 -3.52 -1.69 8.84
N TYR A 181 -3.00 -2.13 7.69
CA TYR A 181 -3.64 -3.15 6.86
C TYR A 181 -3.66 -4.51 7.57
N ILE A 182 -2.54 -4.92 8.17
CA ILE A 182 -2.45 -6.18 8.92
C ILE A 182 -3.35 -6.12 10.17
N SER A 183 -3.45 -4.97 10.85
CA SER A 183 -4.42 -4.80 11.95
C SER A 183 -5.86 -5.03 11.49
N ALA A 184 -6.20 -4.58 10.28
CA ALA A 184 -7.52 -4.81 9.69
C ALA A 184 -7.72 -6.28 9.31
N LEU A 185 -6.70 -6.96 8.78
CA LEU A 185 -6.75 -8.41 8.52
C LEU A 185 -7.07 -9.19 9.79
N LEU A 186 -6.40 -8.90 10.90
CA LEU A 186 -6.60 -9.57 12.19
C LEU A 186 -8.03 -9.46 12.72
N GLN A 187 -8.79 -8.44 12.34
CA GLN A 187 -10.21 -8.28 12.67
C GLN A 187 -11.16 -8.99 11.70
N ASN A 188 -10.66 -9.54 10.58
CA ASN A 188 -11.48 -10.14 9.53
C ASN A 188 -11.12 -11.61 9.32
N GLN A 189 -11.36 -12.45 10.35
CA GLN A 189 -10.96 -13.86 10.39
C GLN A 189 -11.46 -14.70 9.21
N HIS A 190 -12.66 -14.41 8.68
CA HIS A 190 -13.19 -15.11 7.52
C HIS A 190 -12.35 -14.90 6.25
N LEU A 191 -11.72 -13.71 6.10
CA LEU A 191 -10.80 -13.44 4.99
C LEU A 191 -9.42 -14.04 5.25
N THR A 192 -8.93 -13.95 6.48
CA THR A 192 -7.58 -14.44 6.82
C THR A 192 -7.48 -15.97 6.82
N SER A 193 -8.54 -16.70 7.14
CA SER A 193 -8.59 -18.16 7.02
C SER A 193 -8.42 -18.65 5.56
N GLN A 194 -8.88 -17.88 4.59
CA GLN A 194 -8.65 -18.14 3.17
C GLN A 194 -7.27 -17.64 2.74
N LEU A 195 -6.86 -16.45 3.21
CA LEU A 195 -5.63 -15.78 2.79
C LEU A 195 -4.37 -16.64 3.00
N VAL A 196 -4.31 -17.42 4.08
CA VAL A 196 -3.15 -18.29 4.40
C VAL A 196 -2.96 -19.46 3.44
N GLN A 197 -3.93 -19.73 2.56
CA GLN A 197 -3.83 -20.77 1.53
C GLN A 197 -3.03 -20.29 0.31
N TYR A 198 -2.81 -18.99 0.17
CA TYR A 198 -2.05 -18.39 -0.92
C TYR A 198 -0.60 -18.13 -0.50
N ASP A 199 0.29 -18.01 -1.48
CA ASP A 199 1.70 -17.69 -1.26
C ASP A 199 2.19 -16.51 -2.10
N ALA A 200 1.43 -16.12 -3.13
CA ALA A 200 1.75 -15.00 -4.01
C ALA A 200 0.58 -14.01 -4.09
N PHE A 201 0.88 -12.72 -4.01
CA PHE A 201 -0.13 -11.66 -3.98
C PHE A 201 0.16 -10.60 -5.02
N THR A 202 -0.87 -10.24 -5.77
CA THR A 202 -0.82 -9.21 -6.82
C THR A 202 -1.78 -8.07 -6.51
N ASP A 203 -1.47 -6.89 -7.04
CA ASP A 203 -2.37 -5.74 -7.05
C ASP A 203 -2.23 -5.05 -8.40
N ILE A 204 -3.13 -5.34 -9.33
CA ILE A 204 -3.08 -4.82 -10.70
C ILE A 204 -3.27 -3.29 -10.74
N GLU A 205 -3.86 -2.69 -9.71
CA GLU A 205 -3.97 -1.24 -9.57
C GLU A 205 -2.66 -0.59 -9.08
N PHE A 206 -1.74 -1.39 -8.55
CA PHE A 206 -0.46 -0.96 -8.02
C PHE A 206 0.62 -0.97 -9.12
N ASN A 207 0.97 0.21 -9.60
CA ASN A 207 1.85 0.35 -10.76
C ASN A 207 3.34 0.31 -10.38
N GLN A 208 3.80 -0.71 -9.68
CA GLN A 208 5.22 -0.92 -9.41
C GLN A 208 5.82 -1.89 -10.42
N LYS A 209 6.85 -1.40 -11.13
CA LYS A 209 7.63 -2.15 -12.13
C LYS A 209 9.08 -2.36 -11.71
N ILE A 210 9.46 -1.86 -10.55
CA ILE A 210 10.83 -1.87 -10.03
C ILE A 210 10.74 -2.35 -8.58
N PRO A 211 11.63 -3.25 -8.13
CA PRO A 211 11.64 -3.75 -6.76
C PRO A 211 11.67 -2.61 -5.74
N TYR A 212 10.99 -2.83 -4.63
CA TYR A 212 10.86 -1.87 -3.52
C TYR A 212 12.23 -1.50 -2.91
N SER A 213 13.18 -2.46 -2.92
CA SER A 213 14.56 -2.26 -2.48
C SER A 213 15.25 -1.05 -3.12
N ASN A 214 14.78 -0.60 -4.29
CA ASN A 214 15.29 0.59 -4.98
C ASN A 214 14.64 1.91 -4.54
N ASN A 215 13.81 1.92 -3.49
CA ASN A 215 13.11 3.10 -2.92
C ASN A 215 12.32 3.96 -3.92
N LYS A 216 11.88 3.39 -5.05
CA LYS A 216 11.18 4.10 -6.13
C LYS A 216 9.70 3.77 -6.24
N GLY A 217 9.14 3.00 -5.31
CA GLY A 217 7.74 2.58 -5.31
C GLY A 217 6.80 3.51 -4.52
N PRO A 218 5.49 3.43 -4.74
CA PRO A 218 4.49 4.08 -3.90
C PRO A 218 4.47 3.47 -2.48
N PHE A 219 3.95 4.22 -1.52
CA PHE A 219 3.98 3.87 -0.09
C PHE A 219 3.09 2.70 0.30
N ASN A 220 1.95 2.52 -0.36
CA ASN A 220 0.92 1.59 0.04
C ASN A 220 0.77 0.45 -0.97
N CYS A 221 0.89 -0.77 -0.50
CA CYS A 221 0.68 -1.97 -1.29
C CYS A 221 0.00 -3.05 -0.47
N GLN A 222 -1.27 -3.27 -0.70
CA GLN A 222 -2.07 -4.28 0.00
C GLN A 222 -1.56 -5.71 -0.25
N ALA A 223 -1.07 -6.00 -1.45
CA ALA A 223 -0.48 -7.30 -1.77
C ALA A 223 0.76 -7.61 -0.91
N ARG A 224 1.63 -6.61 -0.67
CA ARG A 224 2.77 -6.79 0.25
C ARG A 224 2.32 -7.03 1.68
N SER A 225 1.33 -6.28 2.17
CA SER A 225 0.80 -6.48 3.52
C SER A 225 0.23 -7.89 3.70
N CYS A 226 -0.43 -8.45 2.67
CA CYS A 226 -0.89 -9.84 2.66
C CYS A 226 0.29 -10.82 2.73
N ALA A 227 1.33 -10.62 1.93
CA ALA A 227 2.53 -11.46 1.95
C ALA A 227 3.19 -11.48 3.34
N ILE A 228 3.37 -10.31 3.97
CA ILE A 228 3.91 -10.19 5.33
C ILE A 228 3.04 -10.96 6.34
N TYR A 229 1.72 -10.75 6.30
CA TYR A 229 0.80 -11.43 7.20
C TYR A 229 0.90 -12.96 7.06
N VAL A 230 0.85 -13.47 5.83
CA VAL A 230 0.92 -14.92 5.55
C VAL A 230 2.26 -15.50 5.99
N THR A 231 3.36 -14.77 5.76
CA THR A 231 4.70 -15.17 6.24
C THR A 231 4.70 -15.36 7.76
N LEU A 232 4.19 -14.40 8.51
CA LEU A 232 4.14 -14.48 9.97
C LEU A 232 3.25 -15.63 10.44
N LYS A 233 2.08 -15.83 9.83
CA LYS A 233 1.17 -16.93 10.17
C LYS A 233 1.78 -18.29 9.88
N LYS A 234 2.37 -18.51 8.70
CA LYS A 234 3.06 -19.75 8.32
C LYS A 234 4.31 -20.02 9.19
N SER A 235 4.90 -18.97 9.76
CA SER A 235 6.02 -19.07 10.72
C SER A 235 5.56 -19.34 12.17
N GLY A 236 4.25 -19.56 12.40
CA GLY A 236 3.71 -19.96 13.70
C GLY A 236 3.39 -18.81 14.66
N TYR A 237 3.39 -17.55 14.20
CA TYR A 237 3.02 -16.42 15.04
C TYR A 237 1.51 -16.39 15.31
N THR A 238 1.13 -16.20 16.57
CA THR A 238 -0.27 -15.97 16.96
C THR A 238 -0.72 -14.57 16.55
N ASP A 239 -2.03 -14.34 16.52
CA ASP A 239 -2.59 -13.03 16.18
C ASP A 239 -2.14 -11.95 17.18
N GLU A 240 -2.02 -12.29 18.46
CA GLU A 240 -1.51 -11.38 19.51
C GLU A 240 -0.03 -11.03 19.30
N ALA A 241 0.79 -12.02 18.90
CA ALA A 241 2.20 -11.78 18.60
C ALA A 241 2.36 -10.89 17.37
N ILE A 242 1.58 -11.12 16.31
CA ILE A 242 1.55 -10.27 15.12
C ILE A 242 1.11 -8.86 15.48
N LEU A 243 0.04 -8.71 16.26
CA LEU A 243 -0.46 -7.41 16.71
C LEU A 243 0.58 -6.62 17.50
N LYS A 244 1.37 -7.30 18.33
CA LYS A 244 2.48 -6.68 19.06
C LYS A 244 3.56 -6.14 18.12
N ILE A 245 3.96 -6.93 17.12
CA ILE A 245 4.98 -6.54 16.14
C ILE A 245 4.53 -5.31 15.35
N ILE A 246 3.32 -5.35 14.79
CA ILE A 246 2.84 -4.28 13.90
C ILE A 246 2.46 -2.97 14.63
N ASN A 247 2.26 -3.01 15.93
CA ASN A 247 1.99 -1.80 16.73
C ASN A 247 3.28 -1.10 17.21
N SER A 248 4.45 -1.69 17.02
CA SER A 248 5.75 -1.09 17.33
C SER A 248 6.47 -0.69 16.05
N PRO A 249 6.75 0.62 15.82
CA PRO A 249 7.55 1.07 14.68
C PRO A 249 8.91 0.37 14.59
N GLU A 250 9.53 0.06 15.72
CA GLU A 250 10.82 -0.61 15.80
C GLU A 250 10.71 -2.07 15.34
N GLN A 251 9.72 -2.82 15.87
CA GLN A 251 9.54 -4.24 15.56
C GLN A 251 9.07 -4.47 14.12
N ILE A 252 8.12 -3.68 13.63
CA ILE A 252 7.66 -3.81 12.24
C ILE A 252 8.76 -3.45 11.26
N SER A 253 9.69 -2.55 11.61
CA SER A 253 10.81 -2.19 10.75
C SER A 253 11.73 -3.39 10.45
N GLU A 254 11.82 -4.35 11.38
CA GLU A 254 12.63 -5.57 11.20
C GLU A 254 12.09 -6.49 10.08
N LEU A 255 10.79 -6.36 9.73
CA LEU A 255 10.18 -7.14 8.64
C LEU A 255 10.68 -6.71 7.24
N TYR A 256 11.41 -5.60 7.15
CA TYR A 256 11.91 -5.03 5.88
C TYR A 256 13.41 -5.25 5.64
N ASP A 257 14.10 -5.94 6.53
CA ASP A 257 15.56 -6.15 6.45
C ASP A 257 16.35 -4.84 6.29
N ILE A 258 16.27 -3.98 7.29
CA ILE A 258 16.93 -2.66 7.25
C ILE A 258 18.43 -2.79 7.57
N ARG A 259 18.88 -3.91 8.15
CA ARG A 259 20.28 -4.09 8.60
C ARG A 259 21.29 -4.02 7.46
N ALA A 260 20.91 -4.36 6.22
CA ALA A 260 21.80 -4.26 5.06
C ALA A 260 22.25 -2.83 4.77
N LYS A 261 21.43 -1.81 5.07
CA LYS A 261 21.79 -0.40 4.79
C LYS A 261 22.75 0.21 5.80
N SER A 262 22.74 -0.24 7.06
CA SER A 262 23.67 0.28 8.08
C SER A 262 25.12 -0.21 7.86
N PHE A 263 25.31 -1.36 7.22
CA PHE A 263 26.63 -1.90 6.89
C PHE A 263 27.27 -1.21 5.68
N GLU A 264 26.49 -0.81 4.67
CA GLU A 264 27.03 -0.07 3.52
C GLU A 264 27.44 1.36 3.87
N GLN A 265 26.74 2.01 4.82
CA GLN A 265 27.14 3.34 5.29
C GLN A 265 28.36 3.34 6.22
N GLN A 266 28.64 2.27 6.94
CA GLN A 266 29.81 2.17 7.82
C GLN A 266 31.11 1.84 7.08
N ASN A 267 31.05 1.36 5.84
CA ASN A 267 32.22 1.05 5.01
C ASN A 267 32.60 2.19 4.05
N LEU A 268 32.01 3.38 4.19
CA LEU A 268 32.32 4.58 3.39
C LEU A 268 33.09 5.67 4.17
N PHE A 269 33.65 5.32 5.35
CA PHE A 269 34.55 6.21 6.12
C PHE A 269 35.85 5.50 6.43
#